data_e6d36bf2660d2c6bce38c9c92bd43402
#
_entry.id   e6d36bf2660d2c6bce38c9c92bd43402
#
_cell.length_a   1.000
_cell.length_b   1.000
_cell.length_c   1.000
_cell.angle_alpha   90.00
_cell.angle_beta   90.00
_cell.angle_gamma   90.00
#
_symmetry.space_group_name_H-M   'P 1'
#
loop_
_entity.id
_entity.type
_entity.pdbx_description
1 polymer ?
#
loop_
_entity_poly.entity_id
_entity_poly.type
_entity_poly.pdbx_seq_one_letter_code
_entity_poly.pdbx_strand_id
1 'polypeptide(L)'
;MITYGENIKIFCGNSNPEFAKNICKDLGVDLGKAEVKTFADGEASVSLLETVRGADVFLVQSTCKPVNDHLMELLVMCDACRRASAGRI
;
A
#
# COMPACT_ATOMS: atom_id res chain seq x y z
N MET A 1 -21.41 -10.04 9.92
CA MET A 1 -20.21 -9.47 9.36
C MET A 1 -19.93 -10.02 7.97
N ILE A 2 -19.50 -9.18 7.13
CA ILE A 2 -19.22 -9.55 5.75
C ILE A 2 -17.89 -10.31 5.69
N THR A 3 -17.94 -11.50 5.15
CA THR A 3 -16.79 -12.40 5.22
C THR A 3 -15.67 -12.08 4.22
N TYR A 4 -15.97 -11.36 3.15
CA TYR A 4 -14.93 -11.04 2.19
C TYR A 4 -13.87 -10.08 2.72
N GLY A 5 -14.05 -9.55 3.92
CA GLY A 5 -13.01 -8.79 4.60
C GLY A 5 -12.01 -9.63 5.37
N GLU A 6 -12.08 -10.94 5.29
CA GLU A 6 -11.19 -11.81 6.06
C GLU A 6 -9.72 -11.67 5.67
N ASN A 7 -9.46 -11.32 4.42
CA ASN A 7 -8.10 -11.18 3.94
C ASN A 7 -7.88 -9.77 3.42
N ILE A 8 -7.96 -8.83 4.33
CA ILE A 8 -7.69 -7.43 4.03
C ILE A 8 -6.22 -7.13 4.28
N LYS A 9 -5.59 -6.49 3.30
CA LYS A 9 -4.22 -5.99 3.43
C LYS A 9 -4.22 -4.49 3.19
N ILE A 10 -3.58 -3.75 4.08
CA ILE A 10 -3.49 -2.28 3.97
C ILE A 10 -2.01 -1.93 3.89
N PHE A 11 -1.63 -1.26 2.81
CA PHE A 11 -0.27 -0.78 2.61
C PHE A 11 -0.27 0.74 2.48
N CYS A 12 0.84 1.36 2.82
CA CYS A 12 1.00 2.79 2.63
C CYS A 12 2.33 3.09 1.94
N GLY A 13 2.35 4.23 1.24
CA GLY A 13 3.60 4.81 0.77
C GLY A 13 4.24 5.67 1.85
N ASN A 14 5.19 6.51 1.45
CA ASN A 14 5.99 7.28 2.39
C ASN A 14 5.37 8.64 2.78
N SER A 15 4.23 9.02 2.19
CA SER A 15 3.68 10.35 2.42
C SER A 15 3.12 10.54 3.83
N ASN A 16 2.42 9.54 4.35
CA ASN A 16 1.82 9.65 5.68
C ASN A 16 1.60 8.28 6.30
N PRO A 17 2.67 7.61 6.74
CA PRO A 17 2.56 6.27 7.32
C PRO A 17 1.77 6.26 8.63
N GLU A 18 1.80 7.34 9.38
CA GLU A 18 1.08 7.39 10.66
C GLU A 18 -0.44 7.38 10.45
N PHE A 19 -0.92 8.06 9.43
CA PHE A 19 -2.34 8.04 9.08
C PHE A 19 -2.80 6.62 8.74
N ALA A 20 -1.99 5.91 7.96
CA ALA A 20 -2.29 4.53 7.61
C ALA A 20 -2.29 3.62 8.84
N LYS A 21 -1.36 3.83 9.76
CA LYS A 21 -1.32 3.07 11.01
C LYS A 21 -2.57 3.32 11.85
N ASN A 22 -3.05 4.55 11.90
CA ASN A 22 -4.28 4.89 12.63
C ASN A 22 -5.50 4.22 12.01
N ILE A 23 -5.59 4.18 10.68
CA ILE A 23 -6.67 3.47 10.00
C ILE A 23 -6.64 1.99 10.36
N CYS A 24 -5.46 1.38 10.32
CA CYS A 24 -5.30 -0.04 10.66
C CYS A 24 -5.73 -0.32 12.10
N LYS A 25 -5.35 0.56 13.02
CA LYS A 25 -5.71 0.43 14.42
C LYS A 25 -7.23 0.48 14.60
N ASP A 26 -7.90 1.40 13.92
CA ASP A 26 -9.35 1.53 14.01
C ASP A 26 -10.07 0.32 13.43
N LEU A 27 -9.51 -0.28 12.39
CA LEU A 27 -10.08 -1.46 11.76
C LEU A 27 -9.69 -2.77 12.44
N GLY A 28 -8.74 -2.74 13.37
CA GLY A 28 -8.28 -3.93 14.05
C GLY A 28 -7.40 -4.84 13.20
N VAL A 29 -6.70 -4.28 12.24
CA VAL A 29 -5.77 -5.03 11.37
C VAL A 29 -4.37 -4.44 11.46
N ASP A 30 -3.37 -5.24 11.10
CA ASP A 30 -2.00 -4.76 11.07
C ASP A 30 -1.69 -4.09 9.74
N LEU A 31 -0.82 -3.09 9.76
CA LEU A 31 -0.32 -2.48 8.53
C LEU A 31 0.50 -3.51 7.76
N GLY A 32 0.23 -3.63 6.47
CA GLY A 32 0.93 -4.57 5.60
C GLY A 32 2.41 -4.23 5.50
N LYS A 33 3.22 -5.26 5.34
CA LYS A 33 4.67 -5.12 5.24
C LYS A 33 5.08 -4.91 3.79
N ALA A 34 5.55 -3.72 3.50
CA ALA A 34 6.05 -3.37 2.18
C ALA A 34 7.21 -2.41 2.33
N GLU A 35 8.12 -2.46 1.39
CA GLU A 35 9.26 -1.56 1.33
C GLU A 35 9.12 -0.69 0.10
N VAL A 36 9.03 0.62 0.31
CA VAL A 36 8.89 1.60 -0.77
C VAL A 36 10.12 2.49 -0.77
N LYS A 37 10.86 2.46 -1.88
CA LYS A 37 12.09 3.23 -2.04
C LYS A 37 11.97 4.17 -3.22
N THR A 38 12.48 5.39 -3.07
CA THR A 38 12.59 6.35 -4.16
C THR A 38 14.07 6.65 -4.36
N PHE A 39 14.54 6.50 -5.59
CA PHE A 39 15.94 6.72 -5.93
C PHE A 39 16.15 8.17 -6.37
N ALA A 40 17.42 8.58 -6.41
CA ALA A 40 17.80 9.96 -6.72
C ALA A 40 17.33 10.44 -8.10
N ASP A 41 17.11 9.51 -9.03
CA ASP A 41 16.62 9.82 -10.38
C ASP A 41 15.08 9.89 -10.45
N GLY A 42 14.41 9.81 -9.32
CA GLY A 42 12.94 9.85 -9.25
C GLY A 42 12.27 8.51 -9.45
N GLU A 43 13.02 7.46 -9.65
CA GLU A 43 12.48 6.13 -9.83
C GLU A 43 12.02 5.55 -8.49
N ALA A 44 10.82 4.94 -8.48
CA ALA A 44 10.27 4.33 -7.28
C ALA A 44 10.29 2.80 -7.40
N SER A 45 10.54 2.14 -6.29
CA SER A 45 10.55 0.67 -6.22
C SER A 45 9.74 0.22 -5.02
N VAL A 46 8.92 -0.81 -5.21
CA VAL A 46 8.09 -1.38 -4.15
C VAL A 46 8.36 -2.87 -4.05
N SER A 47 8.64 -3.31 -2.82
CA SER A 47 8.76 -4.73 -2.51
C SER A 47 7.68 -5.09 -1.50
N LEU A 48 6.79 -6.01 -1.87
CA LEU A 48 5.78 -6.53 -0.96
C LEU A 48 6.42 -7.64 -0.14
N LEU A 49 6.42 -7.48 1.17
CA LEU A 49 7.08 -8.42 2.08
C LEU A 49 6.14 -9.47 2.65
N GLU A 50 4.90 -9.50 2.17
CA GLU A 50 3.93 -10.54 2.50
C GLU A 50 3.04 -10.80 1.30
N THR A 51 2.37 -11.96 1.29
CA THR A 51 1.53 -12.33 0.16
C THR A 51 0.25 -11.50 0.13
N VAL A 52 -0.13 -11.08 -1.09
CA VAL A 52 -1.41 -10.39 -1.32
C VAL A 52 -2.31 -11.19 -2.26
N ARG A 53 -1.91 -12.40 -2.60
CA ARG A 53 -2.66 -13.22 -3.54
C ARG A 53 -4.09 -13.44 -3.07
N GLY A 54 -5.05 -13.05 -3.88
CA GLY A 54 -6.45 -13.16 -3.56
C GLY A 54 -6.94 -12.21 -2.48
N ALA A 55 -6.09 -11.34 -1.94
CA ALA A 55 -6.45 -10.42 -0.87
C ALA A 55 -7.18 -9.19 -1.42
N ASP A 56 -8.01 -8.59 -0.57
CA ASP A 56 -8.54 -7.25 -0.80
C ASP A 56 -7.51 -6.25 -0.29
N VAL A 57 -6.90 -5.49 -1.20
CA VAL A 57 -5.81 -4.60 -0.87
C VAL A 57 -6.29 -3.15 -0.88
N PHE A 58 -5.97 -2.42 0.17
CA PHE A 58 -6.20 -0.99 0.27
C PHE A 58 -4.86 -0.29 0.30
N LEU A 59 -4.67 0.65 -0.62
CA LEU A 59 -3.46 1.45 -0.67
C LEU A 59 -3.77 2.85 -0.15
N VAL A 60 -3.03 3.28 0.85
CA VAL A 60 -3.23 4.58 1.49
C VAL A 60 -2.02 5.46 1.21
N GLN A 61 -2.23 6.53 0.46
CA GLN A 61 -1.16 7.43 0.09
C GLN A 61 -1.70 8.83 -0.15
N SER A 62 -1.21 9.78 0.61
CA SER A 62 -1.51 11.18 0.36
C SER A 62 -0.64 11.70 -0.79
N THR A 63 -1.21 12.55 -1.64
CA THR A 63 -0.45 13.18 -2.72
C THR A 63 0.03 14.58 -2.33
N CYS A 64 0.32 14.79 -1.04
CA CYS A 64 0.94 16.01 -0.57
C CYS A 64 2.34 16.18 -1.19
N LYS A 65 2.92 17.35 -1.02
CA LYS A 65 4.25 17.65 -1.61
C LYS A 65 5.33 16.72 -1.04
N PRO A 66 6.23 16.19 -1.87
CA PRO A 66 6.28 16.37 -3.33
C PRO A 66 5.26 15.47 -4.04
N VAL A 67 4.34 16.10 -4.76
CA VAL A 67 3.16 15.42 -5.36
C VAL A 67 3.57 14.32 -6.34
N ASN A 68 4.51 14.64 -7.24
CA ASN A 68 4.91 13.68 -8.27
C ASN A 68 5.52 12.41 -7.69
N ASP A 69 6.33 12.55 -6.65
CA ASP A 69 6.97 11.40 -6.01
C ASP A 69 5.92 10.52 -5.31
N HIS A 70 5.00 11.14 -4.59
CA HIS A 70 3.98 10.39 -3.87
C HIS A 70 2.98 9.74 -4.80
N LEU A 71 2.62 10.39 -5.89
CA LEU A 71 1.75 9.81 -6.90
C LEU A 71 2.44 8.63 -7.57
N MET A 72 3.72 8.76 -7.91
CA MET A 72 4.48 7.67 -8.51
C MET A 72 4.57 6.47 -7.57
N GLU A 73 4.80 6.70 -6.28
CA GLU A 73 4.78 5.61 -5.30
C GLU A 73 3.45 4.86 -5.31
N LEU A 74 2.35 5.60 -5.36
CA LEU A 74 1.03 4.98 -5.39
C LEU A 74 0.83 4.12 -6.64
N LEU A 75 1.22 4.64 -7.80
CA LEU A 75 1.09 3.90 -9.05
C LEU A 75 1.94 2.63 -9.07
N VAL A 76 3.16 2.71 -8.54
CA VAL A 76 4.05 1.56 -8.47
C VAL A 76 3.52 0.52 -7.48
N MET A 77 2.94 0.96 -6.36
CA MET A 77 2.30 0.05 -5.42
C MET A 77 1.11 -0.68 -6.05
N CYS A 78 0.28 0.02 -6.81
CA CYS A 78 -0.84 -0.60 -7.52
C CYS A 78 -0.34 -1.67 -8.49
N ASP A 79 0.70 -1.37 -9.24
CA ASP A 79 1.28 -2.31 -10.20
C ASP A 79 1.86 -3.53 -9.49
N ALA A 80 2.58 -3.32 -8.39
CA ALA A 80 3.16 -4.42 -7.62
C ALA A 80 2.08 -5.36 -7.08
N CYS A 81 0.99 -4.82 -6.55
CA CYS A 81 -0.11 -5.61 -6.04
C CYS A 81 -0.80 -6.40 -7.15
N ARG A 82 -0.99 -5.77 -8.31
CA ARG A 82 -1.60 -6.44 -9.46
C ARG A 82 -0.75 -7.60 -9.92
N ARG A 83 0.57 -7.40 -10.05
CA ARG A 83 1.48 -8.46 -10.47
C ARG A 83 1.58 -9.58 -9.44
N ALA A 84 1.33 -9.28 -8.18
CA ALA A 84 1.32 -10.27 -7.12
C ALA A 84 -0.05 -10.97 -6.99
N SER A 85 -0.95 -10.75 -7.92
CA SER A 85 -2.27 -11.39 -7.99
C SER A 85 -3.21 -11.04 -6.83
N ALA A 86 -3.18 -9.79 -6.38
CA ALA A 86 -4.17 -9.31 -5.43
C ALA A 86 -5.58 -9.54 -6.01
N GLY A 87 -6.52 -9.87 -5.15
CA GLY A 87 -7.88 -10.12 -5.57
C GLY A 87 -8.58 -8.83 -6.01
N ARG A 88 -8.44 -7.77 -5.18
CA ARG A 88 -8.98 -6.43 -5.47
C ARG A 88 -8.02 -5.39 -4.89
N ILE A 89 -8.00 -4.28 -5.54
CA ILE A 89 -7.17 -3.15 -5.09
C ILE A 89 -8.04 -1.92 -4.98
#